data_9f37e8c59a9fba2d12f0f0094d1fcce3
#
_entry.id   9f37e8c59a9fba2d12f0f0094d1fcce3
#
_cell.length_a   1.000
_cell.length_b   1.000
_cell.length_c   1.000
_cell.angle_alpha   90.00
_cell.angle_beta   90.00
_cell.angle_gamma   90.00
#
_symmetry.space_group_name_H-M   'P 1'
#
loop_
_entity.id
_entity.type
_entity.pdbx_description
1 polymer ?
#
loop_
_entity_poly.entity_id
_entity_poly.type
_entity_poly.pdbx_seq_one_letter_code
_entity_poly.pdbx_strand_id
1 'polypeptide(L)'
;MSYGVIHQFKGGTKQQYEASIAAVHPSDGTLPGGQIYHAAGPSADGWTIFAVHDSKASWESFRDSTPMPRMKQGIAGGFTAPPEETGFEIATEMDA
;
A
#
# COMPACT_ATOMS: atom_id res chain seq x y z
N MET A 1 -13.49 -10.33 -8.34
CA MET A 1 -12.11 -10.32 -8.89
C MET A 1 -11.19 -9.61 -7.95
N SER A 2 -10.00 -10.14 -7.75
CA SER A 2 -8.98 -9.46 -6.97
C SER A 2 -8.57 -8.16 -7.66
N TYR A 3 -8.10 -7.21 -6.86
CA TYR A 3 -7.68 -5.90 -7.33
C TYR A 3 -6.24 -5.62 -6.92
N GLY A 4 -5.39 -5.34 -7.89
CA GLY A 4 -3.98 -5.04 -7.64
C GLY A 4 -3.74 -3.54 -7.61
N VAL A 5 -2.89 -3.09 -6.66
CA VAL A 5 -2.54 -1.68 -6.51
C VAL A 5 -1.03 -1.54 -6.39
N ILE A 6 -0.47 -0.70 -7.22
CA ILE A 6 0.96 -0.38 -7.19
C ILE A 6 1.11 1.07 -6.77
N HIS A 7 1.90 1.30 -5.72
CA HIS A 7 2.26 2.64 -5.27
C HIS A 7 3.75 2.86 -5.46
N GLN A 8 4.13 3.92 -6.16
CA GLN A 8 5.52 4.29 -6.37
C GLN A 8 5.80 5.61 -5.69
N PHE A 9 6.71 5.59 -4.70
CA PHE A 9 7.13 6.78 -3.96
C PHE A 9 8.49 7.23 -4.44
N LYS A 10 8.52 8.25 -5.27
CA LYS A 10 9.76 8.81 -5.79
C LYS A 10 10.60 9.36 -4.63
N GLY A 11 11.85 8.92 -4.55
CA GLY A 11 12.73 9.29 -3.44
C GLY A 11 12.39 8.62 -2.11
N GLY A 12 11.44 7.68 -2.10
CA GLY A 12 11.06 6.98 -0.88
C GLY A 12 12.15 6.08 -0.34
N THR A 13 12.15 5.86 0.97
CA THR A 13 13.16 5.06 1.66
C THR A 13 12.52 3.96 2.49
N LYS A 14 13.32 2.96 2.86
CA LYS A 14 12.88 1.87 3.75
C LYS A 14 12.36 2.41 5.08
N GLN A 15 13.04 3.38 5.65
CA GLN A 15 12.65 3.98 6.93
C GLN A 15 11.28 4.68 6.82
N GLN A 16 11.05 5.40 5.74
CA GLN A 16 9.76 6.04 5.49
C GLN A 16 8.66 4.99 5.32
N TYR A 17 8.95 3.90 4.62
CA TYR A 17 8.01 2.80 4.44
C TYR A 17 7.65 2.16 5.78
N GLU A 18 8.65 1.84 6.60
CA GLU A 18 8.42 1.21 7.91
C GLU A 18 7.54 2.09 8.82
N ALA A 19 7.79 3.41 8.84
CA ALA A 19 6.98 4.34 9.60
C ALA A 19 5.54 4.41 9.08
N SER A 20 5.37 4.41 7.76
CA SER A 20 4.06 4.46 7.13
C SER A 20 3.25 3.18 7.38
N ILE A 21 3.89 2.01 7.27
CA ILE A 21 3.24 0.72 7.51
C ILE A 21 2.82 0.61 8.98
N ALA A 22 3.66 1.03 9.90
CA ALA A 22 3.32 1.02 11.33
C ALA A 22 2.06 1.86 11.63
N ALA A 23 1.80 2.90 10.85
CA ALA A 23 0.65 3.76 11.03
C ALA A 23 -0.64 3.21 10.41
N VAL A 24 -0.56 2.40 9.35
CA VAL A 24 -1.73 1.98 8.56
C VAL A 24 -2.02 0.47 8.58
N HIS A 25 -1.08 -0.35 9.03
CA HIS A 25 -1.28 -1.80 9.14
C HIS A 25 -1.47 -2.21 10.60
N PRO A 26 -2.14 -3.35 10.87
CA PRO A 26 -2.24 -3.87 12.24
C PRO A 26 -0.87 -4.11 12.86
N SER A 27 -0.76 -3.83 14.16
CA SER A 27 0.52 -3.94 14.89
C SER A 27 1.00 -5.37 15.09
N ASP A 28 0.14 -6.37 14.89
CA ASP A 28 0.49 -7.78 15.03
C ASP A 28 1.12 -8.38 13.76
N GLY A 29 1.37 -7.58 12.74
CA GLY A 29 1.98 -8.03 11.49
C GLY A 29 1.03 -8.67 10.50
N THR A 30 -0.27 -8.71 10.80
CA THR A 30 -1.27 -9.23 9.85
C THR A 30 -1.61 -8.19 8.79
N LEU A 31 -2.23 -8.63 7.70
CA LEU A 31 -2.72 -7.72 6.67
C LEU A 31 -4.06 -7.10 7.10
N PRO A 32 -4.36 -5.87 6.63
CA PRO A 32 -5.68 -5.28 6.85
C PRO A 32 -6.77 -6.14 6.22
N GLY A 33 -7.99 -6.01 6.72
CA GLY A 33 -9.13 -6.73 6.18
C GLY A 33 -9.30 -6.48 4.67
N GLY A 34 -9.45 -7.54 3.90
CA GLY A 34 -9.59 -7.48 2.45
C GLY A 34 -8.27 -7.49 1.68
N GLN A 35 -7.15 -7.19 2.31
CA GLN A 35 -5.84 -7.30 1.67
C GLN A 35 -5.34 -8.74 1.78
N ILE A 36 -4.98 -9.34 0.64
CA ILE A 36 -4.57 -10.74 0.57
C ILE A 36 -3.10 -10.93 0.21
N TYR A 37 -2.41 -9.86 -0.20
CA TYR A 37 -0.99 -9.92 -0.53
C TYR A 37 -0.38 -8.54 -0.40
N HIS A 38 0.87 -8.48 0.05
CA HIS A 38 1.61 -7.24 0.18
C HIS A 38 3.09 -7.52 -0.04
N ALA A 39 3.70 -6.76 -0.92
CA ALA A 39 5.14 -6.81 -1.15
C ALA A 39 5.65 -5.40 -1.38
N ALA A 40 6.87 -5.12 -0.95
CA ALA A 40 7.46 -3.80 -1.08
C ALA A 40 8.98 -3.91 -1.14
N GLY A 41 9.61 -2.95 -1.80
CA GLY A 41 11.05 -2.91 -1.90
C GLY A 41 11.56 -1.67 -2.60
N PRO A 42 12.89 -1.46 -2.57
CA PRO A 42 13.49 -0.35 -3.29
C PRO A 42 13.35 -0.54 -4.79
N SER A 43 13.08 0.55 -5.49
CA SER A 43 12.98 0.59 -6.94
C SER A 43 13.87 1.71 -7.49
N ALA A 44 14.02 1.79 -8.82
CA ALA A 44 14.95 2.70 -9.45
C ALA A 44 14.86 4.14 -8.97
N ASP A 45 13.63 4.63 -8.74
CA ASP A 45 13.39 6.03 -8.36
C ASP A 45 13.01 6.22 -6.89
N GLY A 46 13.04 5.16 -6.09
CA GLY A 46 12.67 5.26 -4.69
C GLY A 46 12.12 3.96 -4.11
N TRP A 47 10.85 3.92 -3.73
CA TRP A 47 10.23 2.77 -3.08
C TRP A 47 8.95 2.38 -3.79
N THR A 48 8.73 1.09 -4.01
CA THR A 48 7.52 0.57 -4.66
C THR A 48 6.82 -0.41 -3.73
N ILE A 49 5.50 -0.27 -3.63
CA ILE A 49 4.63 -1.17 -2.87
C ILE A 49 3.64 -1.81 -3.84
N PHE A 50 3.47 -3.13 -3.74
CA PHE A 50 2.44 -3.85 -4.48
C PHE A 50 1.54 -4.56 -3.50
N ALA A 51 0.24 -4.32 -3.59
CA ALA A 51 -0.75 -4.95 -2.73
C ALA A 51 -1.89 -5.51 -3.56
N VAL A 52 -2.45 -6.62 -3.10
CA VAL A 52 -3.63 -7.23 -3.73
C VAL A 52 -4.75 -7.26 -2.69
N HIS A 53 -5.91 -6.77 -3.10
CA HIS A 53 -7.13 -6.80 -2.30
C HIS A 53 -8.13 -7.77 -2.93
N ASP A 54 -9.05 -8.29 -2.14
CA ASP A 54 -10.03 -9.26 -2.62
C ASP A 54 -11.01 -8.67 -3.65
N SER A 55 -11.17 -7.35 -3.66
CA SER A 55 -11.98 -6.63 -4.65
C SER A 55 -11.58 -5.16 -4.70
N LYS A 56 -11.99 -4.47 -5.76
CA LYS A 56 -11.82 -3.03 -5.87
C LYS A 56 -12.56 -2.30 -4.74
N ALA A 57 -13.76 -2.76 -4.39
CA ALA A 57 -14.55 -2.17 -3.31
C ALA A 57 -13.82 -2.28 -1.97
N SER A 58 -13.18 -3.43 -1.68
CA SER A 58 -12.36 -3.60 -0.48
C SER A 58 -11.18 -2.63 -0.45
N TRP A 59 -10.50 -2.46 -1.57
CA TRP A 59 -9.40 -1.49 -1.67
C TRP A 59 -9.88 -0.07 -1.37
N GLU A 60 -10.98 0.35 -2.02
CA GLU A 60 -11.51 1.70 -1.83
C GLU A 60 -11.93 1.94 -0.38
N SER A 61 -12.60 0.96 0.24
CA SER A 61 -13.00 1.03 1.64
C SER A 61 -11.79 1.15 2.57
N PHE A 62 -10.76 0.35 2.37
CA PHE A 62 -9.53 0.41 3.15
C PHE A 62 -8.84 1.76 2.96
N ARG A 63 -8.66 2.19 1.71
CA ARG A 63 -8.02 3.45 1.39
C ARG A 63 -8.68 4.62 2.12
N ASP A 64 -10.02 4.69 2.06
CA ASP A 64 -10.76 5.82 2.60
C ASP A 64 -10.83 5.80 4.13
N SER A 65 -10.77 4.62 4.74
CA SER A 65 -10.90 4.49 6.20
C SER A 65 -9.57 4.52 6.94
N THR A 66 -8.45 4.22 6.31
CA THR A 66 -7.16 4.08 6.99
C THR A 66 -6.04 4.91 6.38
N PRO A 67 -5.49 4.59 5.16
CA PRO A 67 -4.36 5.37 4.66
C PRO A 67 -4.67 6.83 4.38
N MET A 68 -5.81 7.14 3.79
CA MET A 68 -6.14 8.53 3.46
C MET A 68 -6.25 9.44 4.69
N PRO A 69 -6.98 9.07 5.76
CA PRO A 69 -6.99 9.88 6.96
C PRO A 69 -5.63 10.05 7.61
N ARG A 70 -4.81 8.97 7.65
CA ARG A 70 -3.47 9.03 8.21
C ARG A 70 -2.56 9.95 7.41
N MET A 71 -2.63 9.88 6.08
CA MET A 71 -1.82 10.73 5.21
C MET A 71 -2.20 12.22 5.34
N LYS A 72 -3.48 12.52 5.54
CA LYS A 72 -3.93 13.90 5.77
C LYS A 72 -3.41 14.47 7.07
N GLN A 73 -3.29 13.64 8.10
CA GLN A 73 -2.74 14.04 9.40
C GLN A 73 -1.21 14.14 9.37
N GLY A 74 -0.58 13.53 8.38
CA GLY A 74 0.86 13.37 8.33
C GLY A 74 1.33 12.21 9.21
N ILE A 75 2.31 11.47 8.71
CA ILE A 75 2.90 10.34 9.43
C ILE A 75 4.35 10.71 9.75
N ALA A 76 4.67 10.82 11.03
CA ALA A 76 6.02 11.17 11.45
C ALA A 76 7.03 10.15 10.93
N GLY A 77 8.04 10.62 10.18
CA GLY A 77 9.03 9.77 9.55
C GLY A 77 8.54 9.00 8.33
N GLY A 78 7.28 9.15 7.94
CA GLY A 78 6.70 8.48 6.77
C GLY A 78 7.02 9.18 5.45
N PHE A 79 6.38 8.71 4.37
CA PHE A 79 6.59 9.32 3.05
C PHE A 79 6.16 10.79 3.05
N THR A 80 6.94 11.63 2.38
CA THR A 80 6.76 13.08 2.39
C THR A 80 5.88 13.60 1.24
N ALA A 81 5.59 12.75 0.27
CA ALA A 81 4.77 13.09 -0.89
C ALA A 81 3.83 11.95 -1.23
N PRO A 82 2.68 12.22 -1.87
CA PRO A 82 1.79 11.16 -2.31
C PRO A 82 2.45 10.28 -3.38
N PRO A 83 2.09 8.99 -3.44
CA PRO A 83 2.65 8.09 -4.45
C PRO A 83 1.99 8.29 -5.80
N GLU A 84 2.67 7.80 -6.83
CA GLU A 84 2.03 7.51 -8.10
C GLU A 84 1.30 6.17 -7.94
N GLU A 85 0.00 6.17 -8.17
CA GLU A 85 -0.85 5.00 -7.96
C GLU A 85 -1.32 4.39 -9.27
N THR A 86 -1.17 3.09 -9.41
CA THR A 86 -1.74 2.32 -10.51
C THR A 86 -2.58 1.19 -9.94
N GLY A 87 -3.87 1.18 -10.27
CA GLY A 87 -4.77 0.12 -9.84
C GLY A 87 -5.34 -0.62 -11.05
N PHE A 88 -5.57 -1.93 -10.90
CA PHE A 88 -6.12 -2.74 -11.97
C PHE A 88 -6.83 -3.97 -11.42
N GLU A 89 -7.86 -4.43 -12.13
CA GLU A 89 -8.50 -5.70 -11.81
C GLU A 89 -7.64 -6.84 -12.31
N ILE A 90 -7.43 -7.83 -11.46
CA ILE A 90 -6.61 -8.99 -11.79
C ILE A 90 -7.49 -10.02 -12.49
N ALA A 91 -7.31 -10.16 -13.80
CA ALA A 91 -8.05 -11.11 -14.60
C ALA A 91 -7.46 -12.52 -14.55
N THR A 92 -6.15 -12.63 -14.29
CA THR A 92 -5.45 -13.92 -14.25
C THR A 92 -4.43 -13.88 -13.12
N GLU A 93 -4.47 -14.89 -12.26
CA GLU A 93 -3.49 -15.09 -11.19
C GLU A 93 -2.87 -16.47 -11.34
N MET A 94 -1.54 -16.53 -11.20
CA MET A 94 -0.81 -17.78 -11.22
C MET A 94 0.14 -17.84 -10.02
N ASP A 95 0.14 -18.96 -9.32
CA ASP A 95 1.03 -19.20 -8.19
C ASP A 95 2.17 -20.14 -8.60
N ALA A 96 3.32 -19.94 -7.96
CA ALA A 96 4.46 -20.83 -8.20
C ALA A 96 4.23 -22.23 -7.64
#